data_35c113bfcbcff6e5032a52f12805e3a0
#
_entry.id   35c113bfcbcff6e5032a52f12805e3a0
#
_cell.length_a   1.000
_cell.length_b   1.000
_cell.length_c   1.000
_cell.angle_alpha   90.00
_cell.angle_beta   90.00
_cell.angle_gamma   90.00
#
_symmetry.space_group_name_H-M   'P 1'
#
loop_
_entity.id
_entity.type
_entity.pdbx_description
1 polymer ?
#
loop_
_entity_poly.entity_id
_entity_poly.type
_entity_poly.pdbx_seq_one_letter_code
_entity_poly.pdbx_strand_id
1 'polypeptide(L)'
;MSKQPLKYLLLWLLPLLLSANFVNWLGNYDVAHQKALKEHKLLLVLVVKKNNSLSSQIIKNSFMDQDYVDGINSKMVPVIVTYEGALSYPIEMYYTTIFPTLFFVDSSKETFLREPLYGERITKEEIQKLLQ
;
A
#
# COMPACT_ATOMS: atom_id res chain seq x y z
N MET A 1 -34.51 -27.73 -15.80
CA MET A 1 -33.33 -27.57 -16.66
C MET A 1 -32.80 -26.14 -16.72
N SER A 2 -33.67 -25.17 -16.65
CA SER A 2 -33.28 -23.76 -16.77
C SER A 2 -32.79 -23.11 -15.49
N LYS A 3 -32.86 -23.78 -14.34
CA LYS A 3 -32.52 -23.22 -13.05
C LYS A 3 -31.01 -23.30 -12.70
N GLN A 4 -30.28 -24.18 -13.36
CA GLN A 4 -28.87 -24.39 -13.07
C GLN A 4 -27.96 -23.23 -13.48
N PRO A 5 -28.15 -22.56 -14.62
CA PRO A 5 -27.30 -21.43 -14.99
C PRO A 5 -27.37 -20.27 -14.03
N LEU A 6 -28.52 -20.04 -13.39
CA LEU A 6 -28.70 -18.96 -12.42
C LEU A 6 -27.92 -19.20 -11.13
N LYS A 7 -27.86 -20.46 -10.68
CA LYS A 7 -27.04 -20.80 -9.51
C LYS A 7 -25.56 -20.59 -9.75
N TYR A 8 -25.07 -20.94 -10.92
CA TYR A 8 -23.67 -20.75 -11.26
C TYR A 8 -23.33 -19.26 -11.43
N LEU A 9 -24.26 -18.47 -11.95
CA LEU A 9 -24.06 -17.03 -12.08
C LEU A 9 -23.93 -16.35 -10.70
N LEU A 10 -24.74 -16.75 -9.74
CA LEU A 10 -24.66 -16.23 -8.36
C LEU A 10 -23.34 -16.60 -7.69
N LEU A 11 -22.83 -17.81 -7.94
CA LEU A 11 -21.55 -18.25 -7.41
C LEU A 11 -20.37 -17.46 -7.99
N TRP A 12 -20.46 -17.08 -9.25
CA TRP A 12 -19.43 -16.25 -9.90
C TRP A 12 -19.44 -14.81 -9.38
N LEU A 13 -20.62 -14.28 -9.02
CA LEU A 13 -20.74 -12.92 -8.49
C LEU A 13 -20.31 -12.81 -7.03
N LEU A 14 -20.44 -13.89 -6.25
CA LEU A 14 -20.10 -13.89 -4.83
C LEU A 14 -18.65 -13.52 -4.57
N PRO A 15 -17.62 -14.07 -5.28
CA PRO A 15 -16.23 -13.65 -5.07
C PRO A 15 -15.99 -12.18 -5.36
N LEU A 16 -16.69 -11.62 -6.35
CA LEU A 16 -16.58 -10.19 -6.69
C LEU A 16 -17.19 -9.31 -5.62
N LEU A 17 -18.31 -9.73 -5.02
CA LEU A 17 -18.96 -8.99 -3.95
C LEU A 17 -18.21 -9.08 -2.63
N LEU A 18 -17.49 -10.20 -2.41
CA LEU A 18 -16.70 -10.43 -1.21
C LEU A 18 -15.27 -9.92 -1.30
N SER A 19 -14.80 -9.57 -2.50
CA SER A 19 -13.46 -9.00 -2.65
C SER A 19 -13.50 -7.57 -2.14
N ALA A 20 -13.27 -7.41 -0.84
CA ALA A 20 -13.09 -6.10 -0.25
C ALA A 20 -11.85 -5.48 -0.87
N ASN A 21 -11.99 -4.24 -1.34
CA ASN A 21 -10.86 -3.50 -1.90
C ASN A 21 -10.05 -2.92 -0.76
N PHE A 22 -8.93 -3.54 -0.49
CA PHE A 22 -7.94 -3.03 0.45
C PHE A 22 -6.67 -2.71 -0.31
N VAL A 23 -5.88 -1.81 0.24
CA VAL A 23 -4.52 -1.62 -0.24
C VAL A 23 -3.76 -2.94 -0.03
N ASN A 24 -3.15 -3.44 -1.10
CA ASN A 24 -2.47 -4.75 -1.09
C ASN A 24 -1.07 -4.63 -0.49
N TRP A 25 -1.00 -4.32 0.80
CA TRP A 25 0.26 -4.16 1.50
C TRP A 25 1.07 -5.45 1.52
N LEU A 26 2.29 -5.36 1.01
CA LEU A 26 3.29 -6.42 1.17
C LEU A 26 4.09 -6.15 2.44
N GLY A 27 4.64 -7.21 3.04
CA GLY A 27 5.43 -7.10 4.26
C GLY A 27 6.92 -7.28 4.07
N ASN A 28 7.38 -7.55 2.85
CA ASN A 28 8.78 -7.79 2.55
C ASN A 28 9.24 -6.82 1.47
N TYR A 29 10.24 -6.00 1.78
CA TYR A 29 10.73 -4.96 0.88
C TYR A 29 11.27 -5.52 -0.44
N ASP A 30 12.12 -6.56 -0.37
CA ASP A 30 12.73 -7.11 -1.57
C ASP A 30 11.67 -7.70 -2.52
N VAL A 31 10.69 -8.38 -1.98
CA VAL A 31 9.58 -8.92 -2.77
C VAL A 31 8.78 -7.79 -3.41
N ALA A 32 8.50 -6.74 -2.65
CA ALA A 32 7.76 -5.59 -3.16
C ALA A 32 8.53 -4.86 -4.26
N HIS A 33 9.83 -4.66 -4.05
CA HIS A 33 10.69 -3.99 -5.03
C HIS A 33 10.75 -4.79 -6.33
N GLN A 34 10.95 -6.10 -6.26
CA GLN A 34 10.96 -6.96 -7.45
C GLN A 34 9.62 -6.94 -8.17
N LYS A 35 8.53 -6.96 -7.43
CA LYS A 35 7.19 -6.86 -8.02
C LYS A 35 7.00 -5.52 -8.74
N ALA A 36 7.42 -4.42 -8.13
CA ALA A 36 7.31 -3.10 -8.73
C ALA A 36 8.13 -2.99 -10.02
N LEU A 37 9.33 -3.56 -10.04
CA LEU A 37 10.17 -3.61 -11.24
C LEU A 37 9.50 -4.43 -12.34
N LYS A 38 8.99 -5.59 -12.01
CA LYS A 38 8.37 -6.50 -12.97
C LYS A 38 7.10 -5.90 -13.58
N GLU A 39 6.30 -5.22 -12.76
CA GLU A 39 5.02 -4.65 -13.19
C GLU A 39 5.13 -3.21 -13.66
N HIS A 40 6.32 -2.63 -13.66
CA HIS A 40 6.57 -1.23 -14.03
C HIS A 40 5.73 -0.26 -13.21
N LYS A 41 5.67 -0.50 -11.90
CA LYS A 41 4.92 0.33 -10.96
C LYS A 41 5.84 1.07 -10.02
N LEU A 42 5.32 2.14 -9.44
CA LEU A 42 5.99 2.87 -8.37
C LEU A 42 5.95 2.04 -7.09
N LEU A 43 6.88 2.31 -6.18
CA LEU A 43 6.93 1.65 -4.89
C LEU A 43 6.47 2.64 -3.82
N LEU A 44 5.48 2.22 -3.03
CA LEU A 44 4.93 3.01 -1.93
C LEU A 44 5.37 2.36 -0.63
N VAL A 45 6.26 3.03 0.11
CA VAL A 45 6.87 2.45 1.32
C VAL A 45 6.38 3.16 2.56
N LEU A 46 5.65 2.45 3.41
CA LEU A 46 5.20 2.95 4.70
C LEU A 46 6.10 2.37 5.79
N VAL A 47 6.86 3.25 6.45
CA VAL A 47 7.73 2.86 7.57
C VAL A 47 6.95 3.05 8.86
N VAL A 48 6.74 1.97 9.58
CA VAL A 48 6.01 1.97 10.84
C VAL A 48 6.93 1.54 11.98
N LYS A 49 6.52 1.86 13.21
CA LYS A 49 7.17 1.40 14.40
C LYS A 49 6.23 0.45 15.14
N LYS A 50 6.77 -0.64 15.63
CA LYS A 50 6.00 -1.64 16.38
C LYS A 50 5.32 -0.99 17.59
N ASN A 51 4.06 -1.34 17.83
CA ASN A 51 3.26 -0.83 18.95
C ASN A 51 3.04 0.69 18.92
N ASN A 52 3.09 1.29 17.75
CA ASN A 52 2.80 2.71 17.58
C ASN A 52 1.34 2.91 17.21
N SER A 53 0.56 3.53 18.10
CA SER A 53 -0.87 3.74 17.90
C SER A 53 -1.18 4.67 16.73
N LEU A 54 -0.34 5.68 16.50
CA LEU A 54 -0.53 6.62 15.40
C LEU A 54 -0.38 5.91 14.05
N SER A 55 0.59 4.99 13.93
CA SER A 55 0.76 4.17 12.72
C SER A 55 -0.51 3.37 12.41
N SER A 56 -1.08 2.73 13.43
CA SER A 56 -2.31 1.95 13.27
C SER A 56 -3.49 2.81 12.87
N GLN A 57 -3.65 3.97 13.48
CA GLN A 57 -4.73 4.91 13.16
C GLN A 57 -4.61 5.43 11.73
N ILE A 58 -3.41 5.77 11.29
CA ILE A 58 -3.19 6.30 9.95
C ILE A 58 -3.47 5.23 8.89
N ILE A 59 -3.01 4.01 9.10
CA ILE A 59 -3.32 2.90 8.21
C ILE A 59 -4.84 2.75 8.07
N LYS A 60 -5.54 2.76 9.20
CA LYS A 60 -6.99 2.60 9.22
C LYS A 60 -7.72 3.76 8.55
N ASN A 61 -7.34 4.99 8.89
CA ASN A 61 -8.09 6.17 8.46
C ASN A 61 -7.74 6.65 7.06
N SER A 62 -6.50 6.47 6.63
CA SER A 62 -6.02 7.03 5.38
C SER A 62 -5.92 6.03 4.23
N PHE A 63 -5.92 4.74 4.52
CA PHE A 63 -5.71 3.70 3.49
C PHE A 63 -6.87 2.73 3.36
N MET A 64 -8.01 2.99 4.00
CA MET A 64 -9.18 2.12 3.88
C MET A 64 -10.33 2.77 3.10
N ASP A 65 -10.12 3.93 2.55
CA ASP A 65 -11.11 4.60 1.71
C ASP A 65 -11.09 4.00 0.30
N GLN A 66 -12.24 3.52 -0.14
CA GLN A 66 -12.37 2.82 -1.42
C GLN A 66 -12.14 3.73 -2.62
N ASP A 67 -12.31 5.04 -2.45
CA ASP A 67 -12.23 5.99 -3.55
C ASP A 67 -10.85 6.00 -4.22
N TYR A 68 -9.78 5.66 -3.50
CA TYR A 68 -8.44 5.66 -4.07
C TYR A 68 -7.67 4.34 -3.90
N VAL A 69 -8.22 3.36 -3.20
CA VAL A 69 -7.55 2.07 -3.00
C VAL A 69 -7.23 1.39 -4.33
N ASP A 70 -8.17 1.40 -5.26
CA ASP A 70 -7.96 0.82 -6.60
C ASP A 70 -6.84 1.53 -7.36
N GLY A 71 -6.76 2.85 -7.22
CA GLY A 71 -5.70 3.65 -7.83
C GLY A 71 -4.33 3.28 -7.27
N ILE A 72 -4.22 3.13 -5.96
CA ILE A 72 -2.96 2.71 -5.33
C ILE A 72 -2.56 1.32 -5.84
N ASN A 73 -3.47 0.35 -5.78
CA ASN A 73 -3.16 -1.03 -6.17
C ASN A 73 -2.81 -1.15 -7.65
N SER A 74 -3.40 -0.33 -8.52
CA SER A 74 -3.12 -0.39 -9.95
C SER A 74 -1.84 0.32 -10.37
N LYS A 75 -1.45 1.40 -9.69
CA LYS A 75 -0.32 2.24 -10.07
C LYS A 75 0.94 2.00 -9.23
N MET A 76 0.79 1.43 -8.07
CA MET A 76 1.87 1.31 -7.09
C MET A 76 1.92 -0.10 -6.51
N VAL A 77 3.08 -0.47 -5.99
CA VAL A 77 3.25 -1.64 -5.13
C VAL A 77 3.46 -1.13 -3.72
N PRO A 78 2.48 -1.29 -2.84
CA PRO A 78 2.60 -0.82 -1.46
C PRO A 78 3.29 -1.85 -0.58
N VAL A 79 4.17 -1.39 0.29
CA VAL A 79 4.87 -2.24 1.25
C VAL A 79 4.94 -1.54 2.60
N ILE A 80 4.70 -2.30 3.67
CA ILE A 80 4.92 -1.84 5.04
C ILE A 80 6.24 -2.44 5.50
N VAL A 81 7.15 -1.58 5.97
CA VAL A 81 8.39 -2.01 6.62
C VAL A 81 8.36 -1.54 8.07
N THR A 82 8.87 -2.37 8.97
CA THR A 82 8.84 -2.09 10.40
C THR A 82 10.24 -1.73 10.89
N TYR A 83 10.38 -0.53 11.43
CA TYR A 83 11.64 -0.09 12.02
C TYR A 83 12.02 -1.02 13.18
N GLU A 84 13.25 -1.52 13.15
CA GLU A 84 13.75 -2.53 14.09
C GLU A 84 12.92 -3.83 14.12
N GLY A 85 12.24 -4.11 13.02
CA GLY A 85 11.49 -5.37 12.86
C GLY A 85 12.38 -6.53 12.44
N ALA A 86 11.78 -7.72 12.35
CA ALA A 86 12.49 -8.96 12.02
C ALA A 86 12.97 -9.00 10.56
N LEU A 87 12.27 -8.31 9.65
CA LEU A 87 12.61 -8.31 8.23
C LEU A 87 13.46 -7.10 7.89
N SER A 88 14.53 -7.34 7.12
CA SER A 88 15.43 -6.27 6.71
C SER A 88 14.88 -5.46 5.55
N TYR A 89 15.31 -4.21 5.47
CA TYR A 89 15.04 -3.29 4.37
C TYR A 89 16.17 -2.27 4.31
N PRO A 90 16.32 -1.49 3.21
CA PRO A 90 17.39 -0.48 3.14
C PRO A 90 17.15 0.67 4.12
N ILE A 91 17.58 0.49 5.34
CA ILE A 91 17.33 1.41 6.45
C ILE A 91 17.89 2.81 6.18
N GLU A 92 19.08 2.90 5.55
CA GLU A 92 19.70 4.19 5.28
C GLU A 92 18.86 5.03 4.30
N MET A 93 18.26 4.38 3.30
CA MET A 93 17.41 5.05 2.34
C MET A 93 16.11 5.54 2.97
N TYR A 94 15.53 4.74 3.85
CA TYR A 94 14.23 5.03 4.48
C TYR A 94 14.35 5.46 5.92
N TYR A 95 15.48 6.07 6.27
CA TYR A 95 15.69 6.52 7.63
C TYR A 95 14.69 7.62 8.01
N THR A 96 14.07 7.45 9.18
CA THR A 96 13.14 8.42 9.74
C THR A 96 13.11 8.27 11.26
N THR A 97 12.80 9.35 11.93
CA THR A 97 12.54 9.37 13.38
C THR A 97 11.07 9.61 13.68
N ILE A 98 10.24 9.82 12.66
CA ILE A 98 8.82 10.07 12.78
C ILE A 98 8.06 8.87 12.22
N PHE A 99 7.14 8.30 12.97
CA PHE A 99 6.39 7.11 12.58
C PHE A 99 4.89 7.36 12.63
N PRO A 100 4.15 6.97 11.58
CA PRO A 100 4.66 6.40 10.34
C PRO A 100 5.23 7.46 9.39
N THR A 101 6.01 7.04 8.43
CA THR A 101 6.46 7.89 7.32
C THR A 101 6.17 7.17 6.00
N LEU A 102 5.64 7.91 5.05
CA LEU A 102 5.26 7.36 3.74
C LEU A 102 6.21 7.91 2.66
N PHE A 103 6.89 7.00 1.97
CA PHE A 103 7.83 7.33 0.90
C PHE A 103 7.27 6.94 -0.46
N PHE A 104 7.55 7.76 -1.46
CA PHE A 104 7.13 7.56 -2.85
C PHE A 104 8.38 7.36 -3.70
N VAL A 105 8.52 6.18 -4.28
CA VAL A 105 9.80 5.74 -4.83
C VAL A 105 9.67 5.32 -6.29
N ASP A 106 10.60 5.81 -7.11
CA ASP A 106 10.84 5.25 -8.44
C ASP A 106 11.52 3.90 -8.25
N SER A 107 10.83 2.82 -8.62
CA SER A 107 11.30 1.47 -8.35
C SER A 107 12.56 1.11 -9.15
N SER A 108 12.73 1.66 -10.35
CA SER A 108 13.88 1.35 -11.19
C SER A 108 15.15 2.06 -10.75
N LYS A 109 15.03 3.30 -10.28
CA LYS A 109 16.18 4.12 -9.86
C LYS A 109 16.41 4.09 -8.36
N GLU A 110 15.45 3.60 -7.60
CA GLU A 110 15.41 3.69 -6.13
C GLU A 110 15.67 5.12 -5.65
N THR A 111 14.95 6.06 -6.24
CA THR A 111 15.00 7.47 -5.87
C THR A 111 13.62 7.95 -5.45
N PHE A 112 13.57 8.97 -4.61
CA PHE A 112 12.29 9.54 -4.17
C PHE A 112 11.70 10.41 -5.26
N LEU A 113 10.40 10.22 -5.50
CA LEU A 113 9.64 11.02 -6.47
C LEU A 113 9.20 12.35 -5.90
N ARG A 114 9.11 12.44 -4.60
CA ARG A 114 8.73 13.64 -3.86
C ARG A 114 9.18 13.50 -2.41
N GLU A 115 9.02 14.58 -1.64
CA GLU A 115 9.29 14.53 -0.21
C GLU A 115 8.35 13.55 0.50
N PRO A 116 8.83 12.82 1.52
CA PRO A 116 7.99 11.91 2.27
C PRO A 116 6.88 12.64 3.03
N LEU A 117 5.81 11.92 3.33
CA LEU A 117 4.77 12.39 4.25
C LEU A 117 5.04 11.80 5.63
N TYR A 118 5.05 12.68 6.64
CA TYR A 118 5.40 12.30 8.01
C TYR A 118 4.16 12.34 8.91
N GLY A 119 3.91 11.24 9.62
CA GLY A 119 2.92 11.18 10.67
C GLY A 119 1.53 11.65 10.25
N GLU A 120 1.01 12.64 10.91
CA GLU A 120 -0.34 13.16 10.68
C GLU A 120 -0.52 13.82 9.31
N ARG A 121 0.55 14.09 8.59
CA ARG A 121 0.48 14.62 7.24
C ARG A 121 0.14 13.55 6.20
N ILE A 122 0.12 12.30 6.59
CA ILE A 122 -0.35 11.20 5.73
C ILE A 122 -1.88 11.25 5.75
N THR A 123 -2.45 11.98 4.81
CA THR A 123 -3.90 12.22 4.70
C THR A 123 -4.43 11.72 3.38
N LYS A 124 -5.74 11.52 3.32
CA LYS A 124 -6.43 11.12 2.08
C LYS A 124 -6.17 12.11 0.96
N GLU A 125 -6.21 13.39 1.27
CA GLU A 125 -6.00 14.48 0.31
C GLU A 125 -4.61 14.41 -0.32
N GLU A 126 -3.58 14.20 0.50
CA GLU A 126 -2.21 14.09 0.02
C GLU A 126 -2.00 12.84 -0.83
N ILE A 127 -2.61 11.73 -0.42
CA ILE A 127 -2.53 10.48 -1.18
C ILE A 127 -3.24 10.62 -2.53
N GLN A 128 -4.40 11.26 -2.56
CA GLN A 128 -5.14 11.48 -3.81
C GLN A 128 -4.36 12.32 -4.81
N LYS A 129 -3.59 13.30 -4.36
CA LYS A 129 -2.74 14.11 -5.24
C LYS A 129 -1.73 13.27 -6.00
N LEU A 130 -1.29 12.16 -5.44
CA LEU A 130 -0.32 11.27 -6.08
C LEU A 130 -0.94 10.42 -7.19
N LEU A 131 -2.23 10.23 -7.16
CA LEU A 131 -2.95 9.40 -8.12
C LEU A 131 -3.43 10.17 -9.35
N GLN A 132 -3.26 11.48 -9.35
CA GLN A 132 -3.67 12.33 -10.46
C GLN A 132 -2.64 12.38 -11.58
#